data_1071119be9b17b727c536583da1ceed4
#
_entry.id   1071119be9b17b727c536583da1ceed4
#
_cell.length_a   1.000
_cell.length_b   1.000
_cell.length_c   1.000
_cell.angle_alpha   90.00
_cell.angle_beta   90.00
_cell.angle_gamma   90.00
#
_symmetry.space_group_name_H-M   'P 1'
#
loop_
_entity.id
_entity.type
_entity.pdbx_description
1 polymer ?
#
loop_
_entity_poly.entity_id
_entity_poly.type
_entity_poly.pdbx_seq_one_letter_code
_entity_poly.pdbx_strand_id
1 'polypeptide(L)'
;MLKLLLGGSGSGKTTLLYQRIRARAEAGEKSILLVPEQFTSSTEGRIHRELGDALSGLVESFSFTSLAEHILSAEGGSAVQTLSDAGRAVLVRRALEELQDNVHYYYRHRRSAAFCQMAAETIDELKSAGLSGRQLYELAQDCGTDSAKLSELALIFQGYETLLAGTGMDPSDRLELAASRLEAALARGELPEFLRDRAVFIDEFDTFNAPKKRLMGALLASLPTVTVALCDDGTPLVPGDMSLFSGAKQVAAQLRQLARRNGTEVAVPELLRRDIRHADATGLAAAAQLLAAGRCDPPPACPEIKLFAAPSREEEARAAAAAIRRLMRQGVRCGKVAVVCRDISKYRAAVKYEFRMADIPLYCDEPTTPEFSAPATAVRCLLAIARGAELTEQLTTLAKTGLCALTEEEVCALENYAYTWSPNAAAWRAPFEKNPRGFGDVEPTDEDRKST
;
A
#
# COMPACT_ATOMS: atom_id res chain seq x y z
N MET A 1 29.56 -1.58 8.84
CA MET A 1 30.02 -1.51 7.42
C MET A 1 28.84 -1.63 6.47
N LEU A 2 28.72 -0.73 5.51
CA LEU A 2 27.70 -0.80 4.44
C LEU A 2 28.26 -1.59 3.23
N LYS A 3 27.53 -2.60 2.77
CA LYS A 3 27.82 -3.34 1.53
C LYS A 3 26.69 -3.13 0.53
N LEU A 4 27.00 -2.74 -0.70
CA LEU A 4 26.04 -2.60 -1.78
C LEU A 4 26.23 -3.74 -2.78
N LEU A 5 25.16 -4.49 -3.04
CA LEU A 5 25.08 -5.54 -4.05
C LEU A 5 24.27 -5.02 -5.24
N LEU A 6 24.95 -4.70 -6.32
CA LEU A 6 24.38 -4.08 -7.50
C LEU A 6 24.22 -5.08 -8.65
N GLY A 7 23.24 -4.90 -9.49
CA GLY A 7 23.07 -5.72 -10.69
C GLY A 7 21.68 -5.55 -11.28
N GLY A 8 21.53 -5.85 -12.57
CA GLY A 8 20.24 -5.83 -13.27
C GLY A 8 19.23 -6.87 -12.74
N SER A 9 18.01 -6.83 -13.22
CA SER A 9 17.03 -7.89 -12.95
C SER A 9 17.57 -9.22 -13.49
N GLY A 10 17.41 -10.30 -12.72
CA GLY A 10 17.92 -11.63 -13.12
C GLY A 10 19.42 -11.88 -12.91
N SER A 11 20.19 -10.91 -12.40
CA SER A 11 21.63 -11.06 -12.17
C SER A 11 22.00 -11.97 -10.98
N GLY A 12 21.02 -12.46 -10.22
CA GLY A 12 21.26 -13.35 -9.07
C GLY A 12 21.52 -12.66 -7.74
N LYS A 13 21.22 -11.35 -7.60
CA LYS A 13 21.38 -10.59 -6.34
C LYS A 13 20.73 -11.30 -5.15
N THR A 14 19.45 -11.57 -5.25
CA THR A 14 18.68 -12.24 -4.18
C THR A 14 19.24 -13.62 -3.88
N THR A 15 19.68 -14.39 -4.89
CA THR A 15 20.31 -15.70 -4.69
C THR A 15 21.62 -15.59 -3.90
N LEU A 16 22.47 -14.65 -4.28
CA LEU A 16 23.74 -14.40 -3.58
C LEU A 16 23.50 -13.92 -2.13
N LEU A 17 22.45 -13.11 -1.93
CA LEU A 17 22.06 -12.64 -0.61
C LEU A 17 21.65 -13.83 0.28
N TYR A 18 20.81 -14.73 -0.20
CA TYR A 18 20.43 -15.96 0.52
C TYR A 18 21.61 -16.90 0.76
N GLN A 19 22.56 -17.01 -0.17
CA GLN A 19 23.81 -17.77 0.04
C GLN A 19 24.64 -17.21 1.20
N ARG A 20 24.74 -15.88 1.30
CA ARG A 20 25.43 -15.22 2.42
C ARG A 20 24.69 -15.41 3.74
N ILE A 21 23.39 -15.31 3.74
CA ILE A 21 22.54 -15.57 4.91
C ILE A 21 22.75 -17.02 5.36
N ARG A 22 22.73 -17.99 4.42
CA ARG A 22 22.98 -19.41 4.71
C ARG A 22 24.36 -19.62 5.31
N ALA A 23 25.42 -19.09 4.72
CA ALA A 23 26.76 -19.23 5.24
C ALA A 23 26.91 -18.69 6.68
N ARG A 24 26.24 -17.61 7.02
CA ARG A 24 26.20 -17.11 8.39
C ARG A 24 25.41 -18.04 9.32
N ALA A 25 24.26 -18.54 8.88
CA ALA A 25 23.45 -19.48 9.66
C ALA A 25 24.22 -20.80 9.91
N GLU A 26 24.96 -21.30 8.94
CA GLU A 26 25.87 -22.46 9.10
C GLU A 26 27.00 -22.22 10.12
N ALA A 27 27.43 -20.95 10.26
CA ALA A 27 28.36 -20.53 11.31
C ALA A 27 27.68 -20.26 12.67
N GLY A 28 26.38 -20.49 12.79
CA GLY A 28 25.58 -20.21 14.00
C GLY A 28 25.25 -18.73 14.22
N GLU A 29 25.48 -17.88 13.22
CA GLU A 29 25.25 -16.44 13.31
C GLU A 29 23.88 -16.06 12.85
N LYS A 30 23.22 -15.18 13.62
CA LYS A 30 21.87 -14.71 13.31
C LYS A 30 21.88 -13.59 12.28
N SER A 31 20.81 -13.49 11.49
CA SER A 31 20.64 -12.47 10.46
C SER A 31 19.21 -11.91 10.47
N ILE A 32 19.07 -10.68 10.00
CA ILE A 32 17.78 -10.04 9.75
C ILE A 32 17.70 -9.78 8.25
N LEU A 33 16.54 -10.14 7.65
CA LEU A 33 16.21 -9.84 6.26
C LEU A 33 15.08 -8.84 6.23
N LEU A 34 15.35 -7.62 5.72
CA LEU A 34 14.33 -6.59 5.50
C LEU A 34 13.80 -6.66 4.08
N VAL A 35 12.50 -6.76 3.95
CA VAL A 35 11.76 -6.78 2.68
C VAL A 35 10.54 -5.85 2.76
N PRO A 36 9.97 -5.41 1.62
CA PRO A 36 8.69 -4.70 1.62
C PRO A 36 7.57 -5.53 2.25
N GLU A 37 6.59 -4.86 2.86
CA GLU A 37 5.50 -5.50 3.61
C GLU A 37 4.75 -6.58 2.82
N GLN A 38 4.50 -6.32 1.53
CA GLN A 38 3.83 -7.23 0.62
C GLN A 38 4.57 -8.56 0.39
N PHE A 39 5.87 -8.62 0.68
CA PHE A 39 6.69 -9.81 0.46
C PHE A 39 7.00 -10.60 1.74
N THR A 40 6.59 -10.14 2.91
CA THR A 40 6.94 -10.75 4.20
C THR A 40 6.57 -12.24 4.25
N SER A 41 5.31 -12.58 3.98
CA SER A 41 4.85 -13.99 4.01
C SER A 41 5.54 -14.88 2.96
N SER A 42 5.77 -14.36 1.76
CA SER A 42 6.48 -15.10 0.70
C SER A 42 7.96 -15.29 1.03
N THR A 43 8.55 -14.35 1.76
CA THR A 43 9.93 -14.38 2.22
C THR A 43 10.14 -15.43 3.30
N GLU A 44 9.23 -15.56 4.27
CA GLU A 44 9.27 -16.62 5.28
C GLU A 44 9.26 -18.00 4.63
N GLY A 45 8.35 -18.26 3.72
CA GLY A 45 8.32 -19.51 2.95
C GLY A 45 9.55 -19.72 2.08
N ARG A 46 10.25 -18.67 1.65
CA ARG A 46 11.50 -18.75 0.93
C ARG A 46 12.67 -19.06 1.86
N ILE A 47 12.73 -18.44 3.03
CA ILE A 47 13.73 -18.74 4.06
C ILE A 47 13.72 -20.24 4.39
N HIS A 48 12.55 -20.82 4.66
CA HIS A 48 12.42 -22.26 4.91
C HIS A 48 12.90 -23.13 3.75
N ARG A 49 12.56 -22.77 2.51
CA ARG A 49 12.98 -23.54 1.34
C ARG A 49 14.48 -23.46 1.07
N GLU A 50 15.05 -22.28 1.27
CA GLU A 50 16.47 -22.04 0.96
C GLU A 50 17.39 -22.55 2.10
N LEU A 51 17.00 -22.44 3.36
CA LEU A 51 17.84 -22.77 4.51
C LEU A 51 17.49 -24.13 5.14
N GLY A 52 16.25 -24.60 4.98
CA GLY A 52 15.71 -25.76 5.68
C GLY A 52 15.36 -25.44 7.15
N ASP A 53 14.69 -26.39 7.82
CA ASP A 53 14.14 -26.20 9.17
C ASP A 53 15.22 -25.91 10.22
N ALA A 54 16.40 -26.54 10.08
CA ALA A 54 17.48 -26.42 11.05
C ALA A 54 18.11 -25.00 11.12
N LEU A 55 18.18 -24.29 10.00
CA LEU A 55 18.85 -22.99 9.90
C LEU A 55 17.88 -21.81 9.80
N SER A 56 16.63 -22.05 9.42
CA SER A 56 15.63 -21.00 9.26
C SER A 56 15.36 -20.20 10.53
N GLY A 57 15.47 -20.82 11.71
CA GLY A 57 15.33 -20.17 13.00
C GLY A 57 16.42 -19.14 13.35
N LEU A 58 17.51 -19.10 12.57
CA LEU A 58 18.59 -18.10 12.72
C LEU A 58 18.36 -16.84 11.86
N VAL A 59 17.27 -16.79 11.09
CA VAL A 59 16.96 -15.69 10.18
C VAL A 59 15.57 -15.17 10.46
N GLU A 60 15.48 -13.91 10.82
CA GLU A 60 14.18 -13.23 11.02
C GLU A 60 13.91 -12.28 9.85
N SER A 61 12.68 -12.32 9.30
CA SER A 61 12.26 -11.41 8.25
C SER A 61 11.37 -10.32 8.82
N PHE A 62 11.64 -9.07 8.42
CA PHE A 62 10.86 -7.90 8.83
C PHE A 62 10.56 -7.00 7.64
N SER A 63 9.47 -6.26 7.73
CA SER A 63 9.31 -4.99 7.04
C SER A 63 9.90 -3.86 7.90
N PHE A 64 10.00 -2.65 7.35
CA PHE A 64 10.42 -1.50 8.17
C PHE A 64 9.44 -1.21 9.30
N THR A 65 8.14 -1.38 9.06
CA THR A 65 7.09 -1.17 10.07
C THR A 65 7.19 -2.21 11.18
N SER A 66 7.30 -3.50 10.85
CA SER A 66 7.43 -4.56 11.85
C SER A 66 8.76 -4.50 12.61
N LEU A 67 9.85 -4.07 11.97
CA LEU A 67 11.12 -3.83 12.65
C LEU A 67 10.99 -2.66 13.63
N ALA A 68 10.34 -1.58 13.24
CA ALA A 68 10.10 -0.44 14.14
C ALA A 68 9.28 -0.85 15.37
N GLU A 69 8.24 -1.67 15.20
CA GLU A 69 7.47 -2.23 16.30
C GLU A 69 8.31 -3.10 17.24
N HIS A 70 9.21 -3.89 16.68
CA HIS A 70 10.13 -4.72 17.46
C HIS A 70 11.11 -3.88 18.28
N ILE A 71 11.69 -2.82 17.68
CA ILE A 71 12.55 -1.86 18.38
C ILE A 71 11.78 -1.19 19.51
N LEU A 72 10.59 -0.67 19.25
CA LEU A 72 9.77 0.00 20.24
C LEU A 72 9.39 -0.95 21.39
N SER A 73 9.04 -2.19 21.11
CA SER A 73 8.72 -3.20 22.11
C SER A 73 9.92 -3.51 23.02
N ALA A 74 11.12 -3.61 22.44
CA ALA A 74 12.35 -3.85 23.17
C ALA A 74 12.77 -2.66 24.07
N GLU A 75 12.48 -1.44 23.67
CA GLU A 75 12.81 -0.20 24.38
C GLU A 75 11.66 0.32 25.28
N GLY A 76 10.82 -0.56 25.79
CA GLY A 76 9.76 -0.22 26.75
C GLY A 76 8.38 -0.02 26.14
N GLY A 77 8.22 -0.31 24.86
CA GLY A 77 6.97 -0.25 24.13
C GLY A 77 6.53 1.17 23.75
N SER A 78 5.46 1.24 22.98
CA SER A 78 4.69 2.46 22.76
C SER A 78 3.26 2.21 23.19
N ALA A 79 2.82 2.91 24.23
CA ALA A 79 1.41 2.91 24.65
C ALA A 79 0.53 3.69 23.66
N VAL A 80 1.14 4.40 22.70
CA VAL A 80 0.44 5.29 21.78
C VAL A 80 -0.11 4.49 20.59
N GLN A 81 -1.42 4.55 20.43
CA GLN A 81 -2.12 3.86 19.37
C GLN A 81 -1.93 4.55 18.01
N THR A 82 -1.67 3.76 16.97
CA THR A 82 -1.62 4.30 15.61
C THR A 82 -3.02 4.63 15.11
N LEU A 83 -3.20 5.82 14.56
CA LEU A 83 -4.47 6.26 14.02
C LEU A 83 -4.77 5.59 12.68
N SER A 84 -6.05 5.26 12.47
CA SER A 84 -6.58 4.85 11.18
C SER A 84 -6.71 6.06 10.24
N ASP A 85 -6.87 5.81 8.93
CA ASP A 85 -7.10 6.86 7.93
C ASP A 85 -8.32 7.72 8.28
N ALA A 86 -9.40 7.10 8.75
CA ALA A 86 -10.58 7.82 9.22
C ALA A 86 -10.26 8.70 10.44
N GLY A 87 -9.48 8.21 11.40
CA GLY A 87 -9.04 8.97 12.56
C GLY A 87 -8.21 10.20 12.15
N ARG A 88 -7.29 10.03 11.20
CA ARG A 88 -6.48 11.12 10.63
C ARG A 88 -7.35 12.18 9.96
N ALA A 89 -8.31 11.77 9.14
CA ALA A 89 -9.27 12.70 8.50
C ALA A 89 -10.12 13.48 9.52
N VAL A 90 -10.51 12.84 10.63
CA VAL A 90 -11.21 13.51 11.75
C VAL A 90 -10.33 14.55 12.42
N LEU A 91 -9.03 14.27 12.64
CA LEU A 91 -8.10 15.26 13.21
C LEU A 91 -7.88 16.45 12.27
N VAL A 92 -7.75 16.22 10.96
CA VAL A 92 -7.67 17.31 9.96
C VAL A 92 -8.93 18.19 10.03
N ARG A 93 -10.10 17.58 10.10
CA ARG A 93 -11.36 18.32 10.24
C ARG A 93 -11.36 19.19 11.50
N ARG A 94 -10.93 18.61 12.63
CA ARG A 94 -10.84 19.34 13.89
C ARG A 94 -9.82 20.49 13.82
N ALA A 95 -8.66 20.27 13.23
CA ALA A 95 -7.68 21.32 12.99
C ALA A 95 -8.26 22.47 12.16
N LEU A 96 -9.03 22.17 11.10
CA LEU A 96 -9.73 23.17 10.30
C LEU A 96 -10.81 23.93 11.10
N GLU A 97 -11.51 23.28 12.03
CA GLU A 97 -12.49 23.92 12.88
C GLU A 97 -11.82 24.85 13.92
N GLU A 98 -10.67 24.45 14.46
CA GLU A 98 -9.90 25.27 15.41
C GLU A 98 -9.18 26.48 14.75
N LEU A 99 -8.80 26.32 13.47
CA LEU A 99 -8.09 27.34 12.67
C LEU A 99 -9.03 28.25 11.85
N GLN A 100 -10.32 28.27 12.12
CA GLN A 100 -11.32 28.95 11.31
C GLN A 100 -11.00 30.41 10.95
N ASP A 101 -10.32 31.14 11.85
CA ASP A 101 -9.98 32.56 11.66
C ASP A 101 -8.70 32.78 10.83
N ASN A 102 -7.91 31.73 10.62
CA ASN A 102 -6.62 31.77 9.94
C ASN A 102 -6.60 31.03 8.60
N VAL A 103 -7.65 30.27 8.30
CA VAL A 103 -7.76 29.47 7.07
C VAL A 103 -8.96 29.93 6.28
N HIS A 104 -8.73 30.62 5.17
CA HIS A 104 -9.80 31.21 4.35
C HIS A 104 -10.02 30.39 3.06
N TYR A 105 -8.96 29.95 2.41
CA TYR A 105 -9.02 29.23 1.14
C TYR A 105 -9.66 27.85 1.30
N TYR A 106 -9.23 27.08 2.31
CA TYR A 106 -9.72 25.72 2.55
C TYR A 106 -10.91 25.63 3.51
N TYR A 107 -11.24 26.69 4.25
CA TYR A 107 -12.26 26.66 5.30
C TYR A 107 -13.65 26.20 4.81
N ARG A 108 -14.06 26.58 3.60
CA ARG A 108 -15.33 26.16 3.02
C ARG A 108 -15.44 24.63 2.81
N HIS A 109 -14.31 23.93 2.72
CA HIS A 109 -14.23 22.49 2.53
C HIS A 109 -14.15 21.67 3.84
N ARG A 110 -14.11 22.33 5.00
CA ARG A 110 -13.95 21.71 6.32
C ARG A 110 -14.94 20.59 6.65
N ARG A 111 -16.14 20.62 6.05
CA ARG A 111 -17.19 19.60 6.24
C ARG A 111 -17.14 18.49 5.20
N SER A 112 -16.30 18.59 4.19
CA SER A 112 -16.11 17.56 3.18
C SER A 112 -15.21 16.46 3.70
N ALA A 113 -15.75 15.26 3.87
CA ALA A 113 -14.97 14.09 4.29
C ALA A 113 -13.85 13.78 3.27
N ALA A 114 -14.15 13.88 1.98
CA ALA A 114 -13.16 13.66 0.91
C ALA A 114 -12.01 14.67 0.96
N PHE A 115 -12.30 15.94 1.26
CA PHE A 115 -11.25 16.94 1.44
C PHE A 115 -10.38 16.64 2.66
N CYS A 116 -11.00 16.31 3.79
CA CYS A 116 -10.23 15.98 5.02
C CYS A 116 -9.35 14.76 4.82
N GLN A 117 -9.85 13.75 4.09
CA GLN A 117 -9.05 12.59 3.74
C GLN A 117 -7.88 12.95 2.81
N MET A 118 -8.13 13.69 1.73
CA MET A 118 -7.10 14.14 0.80
C MET A 118 -6.03 15.00 1.52
N ALA A 119 -6.44 15.87 2.42
CA ALA A 119 -5.51 16.68 3.21
C ALA A 119 -4.66 15.82 4.17
N ALA A 120 -5.25 14.79 4.79
CA ALA A 120 -4.52 13.83 5.62
C ALA A 120 -3.50 13.03 4.80
N GLU A 121 -3.87 12.58 3.59
CA GLU A 121 -2.97 11.91 2.65
C GLU A 121 -1.82 12.84 2.21
N THR A 122 -2.11 14.11 1.91
CA THR A 122 -1.10 15.11 1.56
C THR A 122 -0.12 15.37 2.72
N ILE A 123 -0.62 15.45 3.95
CA ILE A 123 0.23 15.57 5.15
C ILE A 123 1.14 14.34 5.29
N ASP A 124 0.64 13.14 5.06
CA ASP A 124 1.44 11.92 5.11
C ASP A 124 2.54 11.91 4.02
N GLU A 125 2.23 12.36 2.81
CA GLU A 125 3.23 12.55 1.74
C GLU A 125 4.32 13.55 2.15
N LEU A 126 3.94 14.68 2.76
CA LEU A 126 4.89 15.68 3.24
C LEU A 126 5.78 15.13 4.37
N LYS A 127 5.22 14.41 5.34
CA LYS A 127 5.97 13.69 6.37
C LYS A 127 6.91 12.65 5.74
N SER A 128 6.43 11.90 4.78
CA SER A 128 7.25 10.92 4.04
C SER A 128 8.41 11.56 3.28
N ALA A 129 8.25 12.81 2.84
CA ALA A 129 9.34 13.61 2.28
C ALA A 129 10.28 14.21 3.35
N GLY A 130 9.93 14.13 4.63
CA GLY A 130 10.69 14.67 5.75
C GLY A 130 10.43 16.14 6.02
N LEU A 131 9.27 16.65 5.60
CA LEU A 131 8.84 18.03 5.85
C LEU A 131 7.90 18.07 7.06
N SER A 132 8.12 19.04 7.93
CA SER A 132 7.19 19.44 9.00
C SER A 132 6.29 20.58 8.53
N GLY A 133 5.18 20.80 9.23
CA GLY A 133 4.28 21.92 8.95
C GLY A 133 4.99 23.29 9.04
N ARG A 134 5.96 23.44 9.94
CA ARG A 134 6.78 24.66 10.04
C ARG A 134 7.66 24.88 8.80
N GLN A 135 8.37 23.84 8.37
CA GLN A 135 9.22 23.91 7.18
C GLN A 135 8.40 24.20 5.92
N LEU A 136 7.23 23.58 5.79
CA LEU A 136 6.31 23.86 4.70
C LEU A 136 5.88 25.34 4.71
N TYR A 137 5.60 25.92 5.88
CA TYR A 137 5.23 27.33 6.00
C TYR A 137 6.37 28.25 5.56
N GLU A 138 7.60 27.95 5.96
CA GLU A 138 8.80 28.70 5.53
C GLU A 138 8.99 28.63 4.01
N LEU A 139 8.88 27.46 3.42
CA LEU A 139 8.97 27.26 1.97
C LEU A 139 7.84 27.96 1.19
N ALA A 140 6.64 28.00 1.77
CA ALA A 140 5.47 28.61 1.14
C ALA A 140 5.67 30.12 0.86
N GLN A 141 6.50 30.81 1.64
CA GLN A 141 6.75 32.25 1.49
C GLN A 141 7.42 32.57 0.14
N ASP A 142 8.17 31.63 -0.42
CA ASP A 142 8.92 31.79 -1.67
C ASP A 142 8.14 31.28 -2.91
N CYS A 143 6.91 30.77 -2.74
CA CYS A 143 6.15 30.09 -3.80
C CYS A 143 5.23 31.01 -4.64
N GLY A 144 5.40 32.32 -4.58
CA GLY A 144 4.67 33.27 -5.44
C GLY A 144 3.15 33.15 -5.34
N THR A 145 2.46 32.81 -6.44
CA THR A 145 0.98 32.75 -6.50
C THR A 145 0.36 31.66 -5.63
N ASP A 146 1.08 30.60 -5.33
CA ASP A 146 0.61 29.49 -4.50
C ASP A 146 0.93 29.64 -3.01
N SER A 147 1.63 30.73 -2.63
CA SER A 147 2.03 31.01 -1.25
C SER A 147 0.87 30.94 -0.26
N ALA A 148 -0.28 31.55 -0.59
CA ALA A 148 -1.45 31.55 0.29
C ALA A 148 -2.00 30.13 0.54
N LYS A 149 -2.10 29.32 -0.49
CA LYS A 149 -2.59 27.92 -0.39
C LYS A 149 -1.64 27.06 0.43
N LEU A 150 -0.34 27.17 0.16
CA LEU A 150 0.69 26.38 0.84
C LEU A 150 0.82 26.82 2.30
N SER A 151 0.72 28.12 2.59
CA SER A 151 0.73 28.63 3.96
C SER A 151 -0.46 28.12 4.78
N GLU A 152 -1.67 28.12 4.21
CA GLU A 152 -2.84 27.56 4.89
C GLU A 152 -2.72 26.03 5.08
N LEU A 153 -2.21 25.30 4.08
CA LEU A 153 -1.93 23.87 4.20
C LEU A 153 -0.92 23.62 5.32
N ALA A 154 0.12 24.45 5.42
CA ALA A 154 1.11 24.37 6.49
C ALA A 154 0.50 24.62 7.88
N LEU A 155 -0.44 25.56 8.01
CA LEU A 155 -1.18 25.81 9.26
C LEU A 155 -2.07 24.62 9.62
N ILE A 156 -2.77 24.04 8.65
CA ILE A 156 -3.58 22.82 8.85
C ILE A 156 -2.68 21.68 9.32
N PHE A 157 -1.52 21.51 8.71
CA PHE A 157 -0.55 20.49 9.09
C PHE A 157 -0.05 20.70 10.53
N GLN A 158 0.33 21.92 10.93
CA GLN A 158 0.75 22.21 12.29
C GLN A 158 -0.38 21.97 13.31
N GLY A 159 -1.61 22.38 12.99
CA GLY A 159 -2.80 22.11 13.82
C GLY A 159 -3.04 20.60 13.97
N TYR A 160 -2.92 19.87 12.87
CA TYR A 160 -3.00 18.40 12.88
C TYR A 160 -1.92 17.77 13.77
N GLU A 161 -0.64 18.17 13.65
CA GLU A 161 0.45 17.67 14.50
C GLU A 161 0.20 17.95 15.99
N THR A 162 -0.33 19.11 16.31
CA THR A 162 -0.67 19.50 17.70
C THR A 162 -1.76 18.60 18.26
N LEU A 163 -2.80 18.33 17.52
CA LEU A 163 -3.90 17.43 17.94
C LEU A 163 -3.44 15.96 17.99
N LEU A 164 -2.59 15.54 17.05
CA LEU A 164 -2.04 14.21 17.00
C LEU A 164 -1.23 13.87 18.25
N ALA A 165 -0.40 14.81 18.72
CA ALA A 165 0.43 14.63 19.91
C ALA A 165 -0.37 14.29 21.19
N GLY A 166 -1.66 14.68 21.24
CA GLY A 166 -2.57 14.38 22.36
C GLY A 166 -3.45 13.14 22.19
N THR A 167 -3.51 12.57 20.99
CA THR A 167 -4.51 11.53 20.66
C THR A 167 -3.93 10.22 20.12
N GLY A 168 -2.80 10.26 19.45
CA GLY A 168 -2.26 9.09 18.79
C GLY A 168 -0.96 9.35 18.06
N MET A 169 -0.65 8.48 17.11
CA MET A 169 0.57 8.54 16.31
C MET A 169 0.27 8.13 14.86
N ASP A 170 0.93 8.77 13.91
CA ASP A 170 0.91 8.33 12.51
C ASP A 170 1.84 7.13 12.29
N PRO A 171 1.59 6.31 11.26
CA PRO A 171 2.51 5.23 10.88
C PRO A 171 3.93 5.72 10.59
N SER A 172 4.08 6.90 9.96
CA SER A 172 5.38 7.53 9.66
C SER A 172 6.12 7.96 10.94
N ASP A 173 5.40 8.49 11.94
CA ASP A 173 5.97 8.89 13.22
C ASP A 173 6.48 7.71 14.04
N ARG A 174 5.92 6.52 13.82
CA ARG A 174 6.39 5.27 14.44
C ARG A 174 7.80 4.90 14.03
N LEU A 175 8.11 5.04 12.74
CA LEU A 175 9.47 4.84 12.21
C LEU A 175 10.45 5.85 12.79
N GLU A 176 10.04 7.11 12.88
CA GLU A 176 10.82 8.20 13.49
C GLU A 176 11.09 7.96 14.98
N LEU A 177 10.07 7.51 15.72
CA LEU A 177 10.20 7.17 17.14
C LEU A 177 11.13 5.96 17.33
N ALA A 178 11.00 4.93 16.50
CA ALA A 178 11.87 3.76 16.56
C ALA A 178 13.33 4.13 16.26
N ALA A 179 13.57 4.99 15.27
CA ALA A 179 14.89 5.51 14.97
C ALA A 179 15.48 6.29 16.17
N SER A 180 14.69 7.19 16.77
CA SER A 180 15.10 7.98 17.95
C SER A 180 15.41 7.09 19.16
N ARG A 181 14.62 6.04 19.41
CA ARG A 181 14.86 5.09 20.49
C ARG A 181 16.13 4.29 20.26
N LEU A 182 16.35 3.83 19.03
CA LEU A 182 17.56 3.12 18.67
C LEU A 182 18.82 3.99 18.77
N GLU A 183 18.75 5.26 18.33
CA GLU A 183 19.80 6.26 18.49
C GLU A 183 20.13 6.51 19.99
N ALA A 184 19.09 6.62 20.82
CA ALA A 184 19.26 6.79 22.26
C ALA A 184 19.86 5.55 22.95
N ALA A 185 19.43 4.35 22.56
CA ALA A 185 20.00 3.08 23.03
C ALA A 185 21.48 2.96 22.66
N LEU A 186 21.81 3.31 21.41
CA LEU A 186 23.19 3.33 20.94
C LEU A 186 24.07 4.30 21.74
N ALA A 187 23.54 5.51 22.03
CA ALA A 187 24.26 6.50 22.85
C ALA A 187 24.53 6.03 24.29
N ARG A 188 23.65 5.16 24.83
CA ARG A 188 23.86 4.51 26.13
C ARG A 188 24.76 3.27 26.07
N GLY A 189 25.12 2.80 24.89
CA GLY A 189 25.82 1.52 24.68
C GLY A 189 24.92 0.29 24.90
N GLU A 190 23.60 0.45 24.92
CA GLU A 190 22.61 -0.57 25.24
C GLU A 190 21.81 -0.96 23.98
N LEU A 191 22.48 -1.60 23.03
CA LEU A 191 21.79 -2.07 21.83
C LEU A 191 20.75 -3.15 22.18
N PRO A 192 19.51 -3.08 21.66
CA PRO A 192 18.51 -4.13 21.85
C PRO A 192 19.06 -5.53 21.53
N GLU A 193 18.76 -6.52 22.36
CA GLU A 193 19.34 -7.86 22.28
C GLU A 193 19.11 -8.51 20.90
N PHE A 194 17.95 -8.31 20.32
CA PHE A 194 17.61 -8.88 19.01
C PHE A 194 18.41 -8.25 17.86
N LEU A 195 19.13 -7.13 18.06
CA LEU A 195 20.01 -6.50 17.07
C LEU A 195 21.49 -6.82 17.30
N ARG A 196 21.86 -7.33 18.48
CA ARG A 196 23.27 -7.61 18.81
C ARG A 196 23.84 -8.69 17.91
N ASP A 197 25.04 -8.46 17.40
CA ASP A 197 25.83 -9.41 16.60
C ASP A 197 25.12 -9.92 15.34
N ARG A 198 24.08 -9.21 14.88
CA ARG A 198 23.36 -9.56 13.67
C ARG A 198 23.83 -8.76 12.45
N ALA A 199 23.83 -9.41 11.31
CA ALA A 199 23.93 -8.74 10.02
C ALA A 199 22.51 -8.47 9.49
N VAL A 200 22.31 -7.30 8.89
CA VAL A 200 21.06 -6.94 8.22
C VAL A 200 21.26 -7.02 6.71
N PHE A 201 20.33 -7.71 6.07
CA PHE A 201 20.21 -7.82 4.62
C PHE A 201 18.92 -7.13 4.18
N ILE A 202 18.98 -6.36 3.10
CA ILE A 202 17.86 -5.59 2.58
C ILE A 202 17.71 -5.91 1.11
N ASP A 203 16.53 -6.37 0.70
CA ASP A 203 16.22 -6.73 -0.68
C ASP A 203 14.87 -6.17 -1.12
N GLU A 204 14.69 -6.01 -2.44
CA GLU A 204 13.44 -5.63 -3.10
C GLU A 204 12.95 -4.21 -2.78
N PHE A 205 13.83 -3.31 -2.37
CA PHE A 205 13.51 -1.89 -2.21
C PHE A 205 14.05 -1.05 -3.37
N ASP A 206 13.19 -0.23 -3.94
CA ASP A 206 13.55 0.73 -4.99
C ASP A 206 13.77 2.15 -4.44
N THR A 207 13.12 2.48 -3.31
CA THR A 207 13.17 3.81 -2.70
C THR A 207 13.12 3.72 -1.18
N PHE A 208 13.65 4.76 -0.51
CA PHE A 208 13.49 4.97 0.92
C PHE A 208 12.96 6.38 1.16
N ASN A 209 11.82 6.51 1.82
CA ASN A 209 11.31 7.79 2.30
C ASN A 209 12.13 8.29 3.50
N ALA A 210 11.88 9.53 3.95
CA ALA A 210 12.68 10.16 4.99
C ALA A 210 12.67 9.37 6.32
N PRO A 211 11.54 8.88 6.86
CA PRO A 211 11.52 8.05 8.06
C PRO A 211 12.33 6.76 7.93
N LYS A 212 12.22 6.06 6.78
CA LYS A 212 13.02 4.86 6.52
C LYS A 212 14.52 5.17 6.44
N LYS A 213 14.90 6.30 5.82
CA LYS A 213 16.31 6.74 5.78
C LYS A 213 16.86 7.04 7.16
N ARG A 214 16.05 7.64 8.05
CA ARG A 214 16.48 7.90 9.42
C ARG A 214 16.72 6.60 10.18
N LEU A 215 15.78 5.65 10.11
CA LEU A 215 15.94 4.32 10.73
C LEU A 215 17.14 3.58 10.14
N MET A 216 17.37 3.66 8.82
CA MET A 216 18.57 3.12 8.17
C MET A 216 19.85 3.75 8.72
N GLY A 217 19.85 5.05 8.99
CA GLY A 217 20.98 5.74 9.63
C GLY A 217 21.32 5.14 10.99
N ALA A 218 20.30 4.95 11.84
CA ALA A 218 20.46 4.31 13.14
C ALA A 218 20.95 2.85 13.02
N LEU A 219 20.42 2.09 12.08
CA LEU A 219 20.89 0.70 11.82
C LEU A 219 22.34 0.66 11.34
N LEU A 220 22.74 1.57 10.44
CA LEU A 220 24.13 1.66 9.95
C LEU A 220 25.10 2.01 11.08
N ALA A 221 24.71 2.87 12.02
CA ALA A 221 25.52 3.22 13.17
C ALA A 221 25.61 2.09 14.21
N SER A 222 24.57 1.26 14.32
CA SER A 222 24.42 0.24 15.38
C SER A 222 24.98 -1.12 15.02
N LEU A 223 24.98 -1.48 13.73
CA LEU A 223 25.20 -2.86 13.31
C LEU A 223 26.55 -3.09 12.62
N PRO A 224 27.15 -4.28 12.81
CA PRO A 224 28.46 -4.58 12.22
C PRO A 224 28.42 -4.59 10.69
N THR A 225 27.34 -5.08 10.10
CA THR A 225 27.19 -5.16 8.64
C THR A 225 25.73 -4.97 8.20
N VAL A 226 25.54 -4.08 7.24
CA VAL A 226 24.28 -3.89 6.52
C VAL A 226 24.54 -4.09 5.02
N THR A 227 23.89 -5.06 4.42
CA THR A 227 24.00 -5.36 2.98
C THR A 227 22.71 -4.99 2.28
N VAL A 228 22.79 -4.16 1.24
CA VAL A 228 21.62 -3.70 0.47
C VAL A 228 21.75 -4.13 -0.98
N ALA A 229 20.76 -4.89 -1.48
CA ALA A 229 20.66 -5.27 -2.88
C ALA A 229 19.86 -4.24 -3.66
N LEU A 230 20.41 -3.71 -4.75
CA LEU A 230 19.77 -2.70 -5.58
C LEU A 230 19.82 -3.09 -7.06
N CYS A 231 18.75 -2.77 -7.78
CA CYS A 231 18.66 -2.97 -9.22
C CYS A 231 19.38 -1.81 -9.93
N ASP A 232 20.67 -2.03 -10.27
CA ASP A 232 21.59 -0.99 -10.77
C ASP A 232 22.52 -1.60 -11.81
N ASP A 233 22.89 -0.84 -12.85
CA ASP A 233 23.82 -1.25 -13.90
C ASP A 233 25.30 -1.01 -13.55
N GLY A 234 25.56 -0.37 -12.41
CA GLY A 234 26.89 -0.02 -11.92
C GLY A 234 27.53 1.17 -12.63
N THR A 235 26.78 1.89 -13.48
CA THR A 235 27.27 3.15 -14.04
C THR A 235 27.08 4.31 -13.05
N PRO A 236 27.92 5.34 -13.09
CA PRO A 236 27.79 6.49 -12.20
C PRO A 236 26.45 7.22 -12.37
N LEU A 237 25.91 7.73 -11.27
CA LEU A 237 24.80 8.69 -11.31
C LEU A 237 25.28 10.00 -11.90
N VAL A 238 24.62 10.50 -12.93
CA VAL A 238 24.87 11.81 -13.53
C VAL A 238 23.68 12.77 -13.32
N PRO A 239 23.91 14.08 -13.27
CA PRO A 239 22.81 15.04 -13.20
C PRO A 239 21.85 14.87 -14.38
N GLY A 240 20.54 14.81 -14.10
CA GLY A 240 19.52 14.60 -15.13
C GLY A 240 19.45 13.16 -15.67
N ASP A 241 20.01 12.18 -14.98
CA ASP A 241 19.93 10.76 -15.36
C ASP A 241 18.47 10.29 -15.43
N MET A 242 18.02 9.95 -16.64
CA MET A 242 16.68 9.41 -16.94
C MET A 242 16.73 7.91 -17.27
N SER A 243 17.85 7.25 -16.98
CA SER A 243 17.99 5.81 -17.19
C SER A 243 17.01 5.00 -16.30
N LEU A 244 16.74 3.78 -16.70
CA LEU A 244 15.91 2.84 -15.94
C LEU A 244 16.39 2.68 -14.48
N PHE A 245 17.68 2.81 -14.24
CA PHE A 245 18.31 2.61 -12.94
C PHE A 245 18.56 3.91 -12.16
N SER A 246 18.13 5.06 -12.68
CA SER A 246 18.40 6.37 -12.04
C SER A 246 17.91 6.42 -10.58
N GLY A 247 16.74 5.88 -10.27
CA GLY A 247 16.21 5.79 -8.90
C GLY A 247 17.10 4.97 -7.97
N ALA A 248 17.53 3.78 -8.40
CA ALA A 248 18.41 2.92 -7.62
C ALA A 248 19.80 3.54 -7.40
N LYS A 249 20.33 4.22 -8.43
CA LYS A 249 21.59 4.99 -8.32
C LYS A 249 21.50 6.11 -7.29
N GLN A 250 20.36 6.85 -7.28
CA GLN A 250 20.10 7.87 -6.26
C GLN A 250 20.05 7.25 -4.86
N VAL A 251 19.36 6.13 -4.69
CA VAL A 251 19.32 5.39 -3.42
C VAL A 251 20.72 4.95 -2.99
N ALA A 252 21.51 4.38 -3.89
CA ALA A 252 22.89 3.99 -3.60
C ALA A 252 23.75 5.17 -3.16
N ALA A 253 23.61 6.33 -3.83
CA ALA A 253 24.33 7.56 -3.45
C ALA A 253 23.90 8.06 -2.06
N GLN A 254 22.59 8.08 -1.77
CA GLN A 254 22.04 8.48 -0.48
C GLN A 254 22.49 7.57 0.66
N LEU A 255 22.49 6.25 0.45
CA LEU A 255 22.97 5.27 1.45
C LEU A 255 24.45 5.45 1.76
N ARG A 256 25.29 5.68 0.74
CA ARG A 256 26.71 6.00 0.94
C ARG A 256 26.92 7.28 1.73
N GLN A 257 26.12 8.32 1.42
CA GLN A 257 26.17 9.59 2.15
C GLN A 257 25.73 9.39 3.60
N LEU A 258 24.65 8.64 3.82
CA LEU A 258 24.13 8.32 5.14
C LEU A 258 25.14 7.53 5.99
N ALA A 259 25.78 6.50 5.40
CA ALA A 259 26.84 5.73 6.05
C ALA A 259 28.00 6.62 6.48
N ARG A 260 28.49 7.48 5.59
CA ARG A 260 29.57 8.44 5.90
C ARG A 260 29.23 9.38 7.05
N ARG A 261 27.98 9.92 7.05
CA ARG A 261 27.49 10.83 8.12
C ARG A 261 27.47 10.12 9.49
N ASN A 262 27.22 8.82 9.50
CA ASN A 262 27.19 8.00 10.73
C ASN A 262 28.53 7.33 11.04
N GLY A 263 29.63 7.72 10.38
CA GLY A 263 30.96 7.12 10.60
C GLY A 263 31.06 5.66 10.19
N THR A 264 30.12 5.15 9.41
CA THR A 264 30.08 3.75 8.98
C THR A 264 30.91 3.56 7.71
N GLU A 265 31.81 2.59 7.76
CA GLU A 265 32.64 2.20 6.61
C GLU A 265 31.77 1.74 5.44
N VAL A 266 32.14 2.16 4.23
CA VAL A 266 31.45 1.78 2.99
C VAL A 266 32.38 0.86 2.18
N ALA A 267 31.98 -0.39 2.03
CA ALA A 267 32.72 -1.35 1.20
C ALA A 267 32.61 -1.00 -0.30
N VAL A 268 33.59 -1.49 -1.07
CA VAL A 268 33.49 -1.40 -2.55
C VAL A 268 32.23 -2.14 -3.00
N PRO A 269 31.37 -1.51 -3.83
CA PRO A 269 30.17 -2.17 -4.31
C PRO A 269 30.49 -3.42 -5.13
N GLU A 270 29.72 -4.47 -4.90
CA GLU A 270 29.80 -5.69 -5.70
C GLU A 270 28.80 -5.61 -6.84
N LEU A 271 29.28 -5.70 -8.08
CA LEU A 271 28.46 -5.59 -9.27
C LEU A 271 28.31 -6.94 -9.97
N LEU A 272 27.07 -7.44 -10.02
CA LEU A 272 26.69 -8.65 -10.74
C LEU A 272 26.26 -8.27 -12.18
N ARG A 273 27.15 -8.54 -13.15
CA ARG A 273 26.94 -8.13 -14.55
C ARG A 273 26.21 -9.17 -15.40
N ARG A 274 26.19 -10.43 -14.95
CA ARG A 274 25.66 -11.54 -15.73
C ARG A 274 24.15 -11.71 -15.48
N ASP A 275 23.35 -11.73 -16.52
CA ASP A 275 21.96 -12.16 -16.45
C ASP A 275 21.91 -13.70 -16.38
N ILE A 276 21.54 -14.21 -15.20
CA ILE A 276 21.44 -15.66 -14.95
C ILE A 276 20.04 -16.16 -15.25
N ARG A 277 19.01 -15.32 -15.05
CA ARG A 277 17.61 -15.70 -15.22
C ARG A 277 17.27 -16.03 -16.67
N HIS A 278 17.83 -15.29 -17.60
CA HIS A 278 17.52 -15.43 -19.02
C HIS A 278 18.66 -16.08 -19.82
N ALA A 279 19.56 -16.83 -19.13
CA ALA A 279 20.71 -17.47 -19.76
C ALA A 279 20.31 -18.40 -20.94
N ASP A 280 19.18 -19.08 -20.80
CA ASP A 280 18.63 -20.02 -21.79
C ASP A 280 17.52 -19.40 -22.66
N ALA A 281 17.24 -18.08 -22.52
CA ALA A 281 16.16 -17.36 -23.20
C ALA A 281 16.71 -16.07 -23.84
N THR A 282 17.45 -16.22 -24.94
CA THR A 282 18.16 -15.11 -25.60
C THR A 282 17.25 -13.96 -26.02
N GLY A 283 16.02 -14.25 -26.41
CA GLY A 283 15.01 -13.25 -26.74
C GLY A 283 14.59 -12.40 -25.53
N LEU A 284 14.42 -13.01 -24.36
CA LEU A 284 14.10 -12.28 -23.14
C LEU A 284 15.30 -11.48 -22.64
N ALA A 285 16.52 -12.02 -22.75
CA ALA A 285 17.75 -11.28 -22.43
C ALA A 285 17.91 -10.03 -23.32
N ALA A 286 17.65 -10.16 -24.63
CA ALA A 286 17.67 -9.04 -25.57
C ALA A 286 16.59 -7.98 -25.24
N ALA A 287 15.38 -8.40 -24.87
CA ALA A 287 14.32 -7.49 -24.44
C ALA A 287 14.70 -6.74 -23.16
N ALA A 288 15.30 -7.43 -22.18
CA ALA A 288 15.81 -6.80 -20.97
C ALA A 288 16.92 -5.78 -21.27
N GLN A 289 17.83 -6.09 -22.19
CA GLN A 289 18.86 -5.17 -22.65
C GLN A 289 18.26 -3.96 -23.39
N LEU A 290 17.27 -4.18 -24.25
CA LEU A 290 16.57 -3.09 -24.94
C LEU A 290 15.91 -2.14 -23.95
N LEU A 291 15.25 -2.66 -22.92
CA LEU A 291 14.63 -1.83 -21.87
C LEU A 291 15.67 -1.06 -21.04
N ALA A 292 16.81 -1.68 -20.74
CA ALA A 292 17.86 -1.07 -19.94
C ALA A 292 18.70 -0.03 -20.69
N ALA A 293 19.07 -0.33 -21.96
CA ALA A 293 20.02 0.45 -22.74
C ALA A 293 19.39 1.21 -23.92
N GLY A 294 18.10 1.02 -24.17
CA GLY A 294 17.39 1.63 -25.31
C GLY A 294 17.76 1.02 -26.68
N ARG A 295 18.66 0.02 -26.74
CA ARG A 295 19.11 -0.63 -27.97
C ARG A 295 19.52 -2.09 -27.72
N CYS A 296 19.39 -2.88 -28.76
CA CYS A 296 19.89 -4.26 -28.82
C CYS A 296 20.38 -4.52 -30.25
N ASP A 297 21.63 -4.92 -30.43
CA ASP A 297 22.27 -5.16 -31.75
C ASP A 297 22.87 -6.55 -31.81
N PRO A 298 22.59 -7.33 -32.85
CA PRO A 298 21.35 -7.39 -33.61
C PRO A 298 20.22 -8.02 -32.79
N PRO A 299 18.94 -7.75 -33.07
CA PRO A 299 17.86 -8.40 -32.34
C PRO A 299 17.85 -9.91 -32.67
N PRO A 300 17.97 -10.80 -31.65
CA PRO A 300 17.81 -12.24 -31.90
C PRO A 300 16.35 -12.59 -32.15
N ALA A 301 16.10 -13.78 -32.66
CA ALA A 301 14.74 -14.32 -32.71
C ALA A 301 14.20 -14.42 -31.26
N CYS A 302 12.99 -13.94 -31.04
CA CYS A 302 12.36 -13.91 -29.72
C CYS A 302 11.07 -14.78 -29.70
N PRO A 303 11.18 -16.11 -29.79
CA PRO A 303 10.00 -17.00 -29.84
C PRO A 303 9.22 -16.97 -28.51
N GLU A 304 9.86 -16.56 -27.42
CA GLU A 304 9.28 -16.44 -26.08
C GLU A 304 8.34 -15.23 -25.97
N ILE A 305 8.51 -14.21 -26.83
CA ILE A 305 7.74 -12.98 -26.80
C ILE A 305 6.67 -13.04 -27.88
N LYS A 306 5.41 -12.87 -27.50
CA LYS A 306 4.28 -12.78 -28.41
C LYS A 306 3.56 -11.47 -28.21
N LEU A 307 3.33 -10.75 -29.30
CA LEU A 307 2.54 -9.53 -29.31
C LEU A 307 1.13 -9.85 -29.79
N PHE A 308 0.14 -9.39 -29.07
CA PHE A 308 -1.27 -9.52 -29.39
C PHE A 308 -1.95 -8.16 -29.26
N ALA A 309 -2.76 -7.78 -30.23
CA ALA A 309 -3.60 -6.60 -30.18
C ALA A 309 -5.07 -7.02 -30.22
N ALA A 310 -5.88 -6.45 -29.37
CA ALA A 310 -7.31 -6.69 -29.28
C ALA A 310 -8.10 -5.38 -29.42
N PRO A 311 -9.33 -5.43 -29.90
CA PRO A 311 -10.19 -4.25 -30.05
C PRO A 311 -10.76 -3.74 -28.72
N SER A 312 -10.81 -4.59 -27.68
CA SER A 312 -11.33 -4.22 -26.37
C SER A 312 -10.58 -4.92 -25.23
N ARG A 313 -10.76 -4.43 -23.99
CA ARG A 313 -10.17 -5.03 -22.77
C ARG A 313 -10.71 -6.42 -22.50
N GLU A 314 -11.96 -6.69 -22.84
CA GLU A 314 -12.61 -7.99 -22.71
C GLU A 314 -11.94 -9.01 -23.63
N GLU A 315 -11.66 -8.62 -24.87
CA GLU A 315 -10.93 -9.46 -25.83
C GLU A 315 -9.46 -9.68 -25.41
N GLU A 316 -8.80 -8.67 -24.86
CA GLU A 316 -7.47 -8.85 -24.25
C GLU A 316 -7.50 -9.86 -23.09
N ALA A 317 -8.48 -9.74 -22.18
CA ALA A 317 -8.64 -10.66 -21.05
C ALA A 317 -8.93 -12.09 -21.54
N ARG A 318 -9.78 -12.24 -22.57
CA ARG A 318 -10.09 -13.53 -23.21
C ARG A 318 -8.87 -14.15 -23.87
N ALA A 319 -8.08 -13.36 -24.56
CA ALA A 319 -6.84 -13.83 -25.19
C ALA A 319 -5.82 -14.27 -24.14
N ALA A 320 -5.70 -13.52 -23.04
CA ALA A 320 -4.86 -13.90 -21.89
C ALA A 320 -5.34 -15.22 -21.27
N ALA A 321 -6.64 -15.38 -21.03
CA ALA A 321 -7.23 -16.61 -20.51
C ALA A 321 -6.94 -17.81 -21.43
N ALA A 322 -7.11 -17.64 -22.75
CA ALA A 322 -6.78 -18.67 -23.73
C ALA A 322 -5.30 -19.03 -23.74
N ALA A 323 -4.41 -18.05 -23.59
CA ALA A 323 -2.98 -18.30 -23.49
C ALA A 323 -2.61 -19.08 -22.20
N ILE A 324 -3.19 -18.69 -21.06
CA ILE A 324 -2.99 -19.39 -19.78
C ILE A 324 -3.50 -20.83 -19.84
N ARG A 325 -4.68 -21.05 -20.40
CA ARG A 325 -5.21 -22.43 -20.59
C ARG A 325 -4.28 -23.30 -21.44
N ARG A 326 -3.61 -22.74 -22.45
CA ARG A 326 -2.58 -23.47 -23.23
C ARG A 326 -1.39 -23.85 -22.36
N LEU A 327 -0.89 -22.92 -21.56
CA LEU A 327 0.21 -23.18 -20.62
C LEU A 327 -0.16 -24.24 -19.57
N MET A 328 -1.38 -24.18 -19.02
CA MET A 328 -1.88 -25.20 -18.08
C MET A 328 -1.91 -26.60 -18.70
N ARG A 329 -2.35 -26.72 -19.97
CA ARG A 329 -2.32 -28.01 -20.71
C ARG A 329 -0.89 -28.53 -20.92
N GLN A 330 0.10 -27.66 -20.91
CA GLN A 330 1.53 -28.01 -20.96
C GLN A 330 2.12 -28.31 -19.57
N GLY A 331 1.28 -28.31 -18.51
CA GLY A 331 1.72 -28.61 -17.13
C GLY A 331 2.21 -27.40 -16.33
N VAL A 332 2.10 -26.17 -16.87
CA VAL A 332 2.48 -24.96 -16.10
C VAL A 332 1.43 -24.72 -15.02
N ARG A 333 1.87 -24.59 -13.78
CA ARG A 333 0.99 -24.27 -12.64
C ARG A 333 0.56 -22.80 -12.67
N CYS A 334 -0.73 -22.52 -12.39
CA CYS A 334 -1.29 -21.15 -12.37
C CYS A 334 -0.49 -20.20 -11.46
N GLY A 335 -0.02 -20.65 -10.31
CA GLY A 335 0.81 -19.84 -9.40
C GLY A 335 2.18 -19.41 -9.96
N LYS A 336 2.55 -19.87 -11.17
CA LYS A 336 3.75 -19.41 -11.88
C LYS A 336 3.45 -18.45 -13.03
N VAL A 337 2.18 -18.10 -13.21
CA VAL A 337 1.72 -17.18 -14.26
C VAL A 337 1.27 -15.88 -13.62
N ALA A 338 1.84 -14.76 -14.05
CA ALA A 338 1.42 -13.44 -13.65
C ALA A 338 0.78 -12.70 -14.83
N VAL A 339 -0.31 -11.99 -14.57
CA VAL A 339 -0.92 -11.05 -15.49
C VAL A 339 -0.72 -9.65 -14.93
N VAL A 340 -0.04 -8.80 -15.70
CA VAL A 340 0.33 -7.46 -15.27
C VAL A 340 -0.41 -6.45 -16.15
N CYS A 341 -1.08 -5.49 -15.53
CA CYS A 341 -1.68 -4.35 -16.20
C CYS A 341 -1.35 -3.06 -15.46
N ARG A 342 -1.36 -1.94 -16.17
CA ARG A 342 -1.02 -0.63 -15.58
C ARG A 342 -2.06 -0.16 -14.56
N ASP A 343 -3.34 -0.48 -14.81
CA ASP A 343 -4.46 -0.07 -13.98
C ASP A 343 -5.45 -1.24 -13.85
N ILE A 344 -5.36 -1.93 -12.72
CA ILE A 344 -6.18 -3.11 -12.46
C ILE A 344 -7.68 -2.77 -12.37
N SER A 345 -8.04 -1.56 -11.93
CA SER A 345 -9.44 -1.15 -11.79
C SER A 345 -10.20 -1.23 -13.11
N LYS A 346 -9.51 -0.95 -14.22
CA LYS A 346 -10.07 -0.98 -15.58
C LYS A 346 -10.20 -2.36 -16.18
N TYR A 347 -9.41 -3.32 -15.71
CA TYR A 347 -9.37 -4.70 -16.25
C TYR A 347 -10.06 -5.72 -15.35
N ARG A 348 -10.24 -5.40 -14.06
CA ARG A 348 -10.74 -6.33 -13.05
C ARG A 348 -12.00 -7.10 -13.46
N ALA A 349 -13.01 -6.38 -13.94
CA ALA A 349 -14.28 -7.00 -14.32
C ALA A 349 -14.09 -8.00 -15.47
N ALA A 350 -13.39 -7.58 -16.53
CA ALA A 350 -13.10 -8.41 -17.70
C ALA A 350 -12.25 -9.64 -17.33
N VAL A 351 -11.17 -9.43 -16.57
CA VAL A 351 -10.28 -10.52 -16.14
C VAL A 351 -11.02 -11.50 -15.23
N LYS A 352 -11.76 -11.02 -14.21
CA LYS A 352 -12.54 -11.89 -13.31
C LYS A 352 -13.58 -12.71 -14.09
N TYR A 353 -14.27 -12.11 -15.04
CA TYR A 353 -15.26 -12.78 -15.85
C TYR A 353 -14.63 -13.83 -16.78
N GLU A 354 -13.67 -13.45 -17.61
CA GLU A 354 -13.07 -14.35 -18.62
C GLU A 354 -12.26 -15.48 -17.97
N PHE A 355 -11.60 -15.23 -16.83
CA PHE A 355 -10.86 -16.28 -16.12
C PHE A 355 -11.79 -17.26 -15.42
N ARG A 356 -12.91 -16.78 -14.88
CA ARG A 356 -13.96 -17.66 -14.33
C ARG A 356 -14.58 -18.53 -15.43
N MET A 357 -14.89 -17.95 -16.59
CA MET A 357 -15.43 -18.70 -17.72
C MET A 357 -14.43 -19.73 -18.30
N ALA A 358 -13.15 -19.47 -18.16
CA ALA A 358 -12.08 -20.38 -18.56
C ALA A 358 -11.64 -21.34 -17.44
N ASP A 359 -12.28 -21.34 -16.28
CA ASP A 359 -11.93 -22.14 -15.12
C ASP A 359 -10.44 -21.97 -14.70
N ILE A 360 -10.00 -20.71 -14.60
CA ILE A 360 -8.66 -20.33 -14.19
C ILE A 360 -8.74 -19.72 -12.77
N PRO A 361 -8.08 -20.30 -11.77
CA PRO A 361 -8.00 -19.70 -10.45
C PRO A 361 -7.23 -18.37 -10.51
N LEU A 362 -7.81 -17.32 -9.95
CA LEU A 362 -7.27 -15.97 -9.97
C LEU A 362 -7.10 -15.41 -8.56
N TYR A 363 -5.90 -14.96 -8.25
CA TYR A 363 -5.66 -13.98 -7.19
C TYR A 363 -5.52 -12.59 -7.82
N CYS A 364 -6.30 -11.63 -7.35
CA CYS A 364 -6.25 -10.25 -7.82
C CYS A 364 -5.75 -9.38 -6.67
N ASP A 365 -4.58 -8.77 -6.84
CA ASP A 365 -3.96 -7.90 -5.84
C ASP A 365 -4.60 -6.51 -5.89
N GLU A 366 -5.79 -6.43 -5.31
CA GLU A 366 -6.55 -5.20 -5.18
C GLU A 366 -7.28 -5.19 -3.84
N PRO A 367 -7.08 -4.16 -3.02
CA PRO A 367 -7.85 -4.00 -1.80
C PRO A 367 -9.34 -3.82 -2.13
N THR A 368 -10.18 -4.64 -1.54
CA THR A 368 -11.64 -4.48 -1.60
C THR A 368 -12.08 -3.62 -0.42
N THR A 369 -12.68 -2.48 -0.71
CA THR A 369 -13.31 -1.67 0.33
C THR A 369 -14.66 -2.27 0.70
N PRO A 370 -14.97 -2.47 1.98
CA PRO A 370 -16.27 -2.97 2.42
C PRO A 370 -17.40 -1.93 2.27
N GLU A 371 -17.11 -0.78 1.70
CA GLU A 371 -18.01 0.39 1.64
C GLU A 371 -19.39 0.08 1.05
N PHE A 372 -19.44 -0.79 0.04
CA PHE A 372 -20.68 -1.22 -0.61
C PHE A 372 -21.20 -2.57 -0.12
N SER A 373 -20.62 -3.10 0.95
CA SER A 373 -21.15 -4.32 1.55
C SER A 373 -22.49 -4.06 2.25
N ALA A 374 -23.33 -5.09 2.32
CA ALA A 374 -24.64 -4.97 2.98
C ALA A 374 -24.52 -4.48 4.44
N PRO A 375 -23.58 -4.99 5.29
CA PRO A 375 -23.41 -4.47 6.65
C PRO A 375 -22.99 -2.99 6.68
N ALA A 376 -22.06 -2.57 5.83
CA ALA A 376 -21.61 -1.18 5.81
C ALA A 376 -22.74 -0.23 5.34
N THR A 377 -23.51 -0.67 4.34
CA THR A 377 -24.70 0.06 3.87
C THR A 377 -25.74 0.18 4.96
N ALA A 378 -26.04 -0.89 5.69
CA ALA A 378 -26.98 -0.86 6.82
C ALA A 378 -26.54 0.14 7.90
N VAL A 379 -25.28 0.10 8.32
CA VAL A 379 -24.73 1.04 9.32
C VAL A 379 -24.83 2.49 8.81
N ARG A 380 -24.50 2.75 7.55
CA ARG A 380 -24.64 4.10 6.96
C ARG A 380 -26.10 4.59 6.97
N CYS A 381 -27.05 3.75 6.57
CA CYS A 381 -28.46 4.09 6.59
C CYS A 381 -28.93 4.43 8.01
N LEU A 382 -28.59 3.62 9.00
CA LEU A 382 -28.96 3.85 10.40
C LEU A 382 -28.35 5.16 10.94
N LEU A 383 -27.07 5.42 10.64
CA LEU A 383 -26.41 6.68 11.02
C LEU A 383 -27.02 7.89 10.30
N ALA A 384 -27.41 7.76 9.03
CA ALA A 384 -28.04 8.81 8.27
C ALA A 384 -29.43 9.14 8.86
N ILE A 385 -30.23 8.14 9.19
CA ILE A 385 -31.52 8.29 9.87
C ILE A 385 -31.35 9.01 11.22
N ALA A 386 -30.37 8.59 12.02
CA ALA A 386 -30.08 9.23 13.30
C ALA A 386 -29.67 10.70 13.18
N ARG A 387 -29.13 11.09 12.02
CA ARG A 387 -28.76 12.48 11.69
C ARG A 387 -29.89 13.30 11.08
N GLY A 388 -31.08 12.72 10.90
CA GLY A 388 -32.22 13.39 10.30
C GLY A 388 -32.25 13.40 8.76
N ALA A 389 -31.54 12.44 8.11
CA ALA A 389 -31.68 12.26 6.67
C ALA A 389 -33.08 11.82 6.28
N GLU A 390 -33.41 11.93 4.99
CA GLU A 390 -34.70 11.53 4.44
C GLU A 390 -34.97 10.04 4.70
N LEU A 391 -36.06 9.79 5.43
CA LEU A 391 -36.32 8.48 6.01
C LEU A 391 -36.64 7.42 4.96
N THR A 392 -37.41 7.78 3.93
CA THR A 392 -37.86 6.87 2.87
C THR A 392 -36.68 6.26 2.12
N GLU A 393 -35.76 7.10 1.66
CA GLU A 393 -34.55 6.65 0.94
C GLU A 393 -33.70 5.71 1.79
N GLN A 394 -33.50 6.08 3.05
CA GLN A 394 -32.64 5.29 3.94
C GLN A 394 -33.27 3.95 4.34
N LEU A 395 -34.59 3.93 4.59
CA LEU A 395 -35.31 2.70 4.94
C LEU A 395 -35.42 1.72 3.76
N THR A 396 -35.73 2.22 2.56
CA THR A 396 -35.77 1.36 1.36
C THR A 396 -34.39 0.80 1.01
N THR A 397 -33.34 1.62 1.16
CA THR A 397 -31.96 1.15 0.98
C THR A 397 -31.59 0.11 2.03
N LEU A 398 -31.95 0.31 3.29
CA LEU A 398 -31.71 -0.64 4.38
C LEU A 398 -32.44 -1.96 4.12
N ALA A 399 -33.71 -1.94 3.71
CA ALA A 399 -34.47 -3.12 3.36
C ALA A 399 -33.79 -3.96 2.26
N LYS A 400 -33.24 -3.30 1.23
CA LYS A 400 -32.53 -3.95 0.12
C LYS A 400 -31.21 -4.60 0.51
N THR A 401 -30.67 -4.35 1.69
CA THR A 401 -29.41 -5.00 2.14
C THR A 401 -29.55 -6.49 2.41
N GLY A 402 -30.77 -7.02 2.54
CA GLY A 402 -31.04 -8.40 2.94
C GLY A 402 -30.73 -8.69 4.42
N LEU A 403 -30.43 -7.68 5.23
CA LEU A 403 -30.15 -7.82 6.67
C LEU A 403 -31.41 -7.61 7.53
N CYS A 404 -32.51 -7.17 6.92
CA CYS A 404 -33.81 -7.12 7.55
C CYS A 404 -34.52 -8.46 7.37
N ALA A 405 -35.42 -8.81 8.30
CA ALA A 405 -36.23 -10.01 8.20
C ALA A 405 -37.39 -9.83 7.20
N LEU A 406 -37.07 -9.41 5.97
CA LEU A 406 -37.99 -9.17 4.86
C LEU A 406 -37.59 -10.04 3.67
N THR A 407 -38.56 -10.61 3.00
CA THR A 407 -38.37 -11.31 1.72
C THR A 407 -38.16 -10.32 0.58
N GLU A 408 -37.63 -10.77 -0.57
CA GLU A 408 -37.47 -9.93 -1.76
C GLU A 408 -38.81 -9.35 -2.23
N GLU A 409 -39.91 -10.13 -2.15
CA GLU A 409 -41.25 -9.72 -2.52
C GLU A 409 -41.77 -8.56 -1.62
N GLU A 410 -41.55 -8.69 -0.30
CA GLU A 410 -41.89 -7.67 0.67
C GLU A 410 -41.08 -6.38 0.46
N VAL A 411 -39.80 -6.51 0.18
CA VAL A 411 -38.92 -5.36 -0.15
C VAL A 411 -39.41 -4.66 -1.43
N CYS A 412 -39.77 -5.41 -2.47
CA CYS A 412 -40.32 -4.84 -3.71
C CYS A 412 -41.66 -4.15 -3.46
N ALA A 413 -42.54 -4.75 -2.65
CA ALA A 413 -43.82 -4.13 -2.29
C ALA A 413 -43.62 -2.84 -1.50
N LEU A 414 -42.73 -2.84 -0.53
CA LEU A 414 -42.36 -1.66 0.26
C LEU A 414 -41.80 -0.53 -0.59
N GLU A 415 -40.89 -0.86 -1.53
CA GLU A 415 -40.34 0.14 -2.45
C GLU A 415 -41.41 0.72 -3.38
N ASN A 416 -42.25 -0.13 -3.95
CA ASN A 416 -43.38 0.34 -4.78
C ASN A 416 -44.34 1.22 -4.00
N TYR A 417 -44.66 0.85 -2.77
CA TYR A 417 -45.44 1.68 -1.87
C TYR A 417 -44.80 3.03 -1.63
N ALA A 418 -43.51 3.03 -1.27
CA ALA A 418 -42.72 4.23 -1.00
C ALA A 418 -42.68 5.17 -2.22
N TYR A 419 -42.46 4.60 -3.41
CA TYR A 419 -42.45 5.35 -4.67
C TYR A 419 -43.79 5.94 -5.01
N THR A 420 -44.87 5.15 -4.86
CA THR A 420 -46.25 5.58 -5.24
C THR A 420 -46.81 6.63 -4.29
N TRP A 421 -46.58 6.45 -2.99
CA TRP A 421 -47.28 7.23 -1.96
C TRP A 421 -46.40 8.24 -1.23
N SER A 422 -45.07 8.22 -1.44
CA SER A 422 -44.09 9.11 -0.81
C SER A 422 -44.39 9.34 0.69
N PRO A 423 -44.38 8.27 1.52
CA PRO A 423 -44.77 8.35 2.93
C PRO A 423 -43.81 9.28 3.68
N ASN A 424 -44.40 10.18 4.50
CA ASN A 424 -43.64 11.03 5.40
C ASN A 424 -43.20 10.26 6.66
N ALA A 425 -42.40 10.89 7.51
CA ALA A 425 -41.84 10.25 8.72
C ALA A 425 -42.93 9.75 9.70
N ALA A 426 -44.12 10.33 9.71
CA ALA A 426 -45.22 9.87 10.55
C ALA A 426 -45.90 8.63 9.93
N ALA A 427 -46.03 8.58 8.61
CA ALA A 427 -46.60 7.44 7.89
C ALA A 427 -45.71 6.17 8.05
N TRP A 428 -44.37 6.31 8.13
CA TRP A 428 -43.47 5.22 8.42
C TRP A 428 -43.61 4.61 9.82
N ARG A 429 -44.33 5.27 10.72
CA ARG A 429 -44.57 4.80 12.11
C ARG A 429 -46.02 4.28 12.31
N ALA A 430 -46.79 4.24 11.25
CA ALA A 430 -48.15 3.77 11.27
C ALA A 430 -48.31 2.61 10.28
N PRO A 431 -49.35 1.76 10.44
CA PRO A 431 -49.68 0.75 9.45
C PRO A 431 -49.89 1.35 8.06
N PHE A 432 -49.42 0.70 7.02
CA PHE A 432 -49.65 1.09 5.64
C PHE A 432 -51.07 0.69 5.23
N GLU A 433 -51.92 1.66 4.89
CA GLU A 433 -53.34 1.44 4.57
C GLU A 433 -53.65 1.54 3.06
N LYS A 434 -52.68 2.03 2.26
CA LYS A 434 -52.88 2.25 0.85
C LYS A 434 -52.43 1.04 0.04
N ASN A 435 -53.02 0.89 -1.17
CA ASN A 435 -52.65 -0.20 -2.07
C ASN A 435 -51.20 0.00 -2.61
N PRO A 436 -50.26 -0.96 -2.39
CA PRO A 436 -48.89 -0.87 -2.90
C PRO A 436 -48.81 -0.82 -4.43
N ARG A 437 -49.86 -1.26 -5.15
CA ARG A 437 -49.95 -1.19 -6.62
C ARG A 437 -50.52 0.12 -7.15
N GLY A 438 -50.83 1.09 -6.29
CA GLY A 438 -51.31 2.42 -6.67
C GLY A 438 -52.82 2.55 -6.73
N PHE A 439 -53.32 3.47 -7.57
CA PHE A 439 -54.74 3.84 -7.68
C PHE A 439 -55.60 2.86 -8.49
N GLY A 440 -55.30 1.55 -8.49
CA GLY A 440 -56.18 0.57 -9.15
C GLY A 440 -57.47 0.30 -8.35
N ASP A 441 -58.59 -0.04 -9.02
CA ASP A 441 -59.87 -0.37 -8.43
C ASP A 441 -59.92 -1.68 -7.61
N VAL A 442 -58.79 -2.22 -7.21
CA VAL A 442 -58.70 -3.45 -6.46
C VAL A 442 -58.44 -3.12 -5.00
N GLU A 443 -59.38 -3.44 -4.13
CA GLU A 443 -59.15 -3.41 -2.68
C GLU A 443 -57.96 -4.29 -2.31
N PRO A 444 -57.09 -3.82 -1.42
CA PRO A 444 -55.91 -4.62 -0.98
C PRO A 444 -56.42 -5.95 -0.38
N THR A 445 -55.83 -7.04 -0.85
CA THR A 445 -56.17 -8.38 -0.31
C THR A 445 -55.58 -8.50 1.11
N ASP A 446 -56.13 -9.46 1.91
CA ASP A 446 -55.60 -9.73 3.27
C ASP A 446 -54.10 -10.14 3.28
N GLU A 447 -53.58 -10.63 2.16
CA GLU A 447 -52.16 -10.89 1.97
C GLU A 447 -51.39 -9.60 1.78
N ASP A 448 -51.89 -8.61 1.06
CA ASP A 448 -51.27 -7.29 0.89
C ASP A 448 -51.20 -6.52 2.23
N ARG A 449 -52.14 -6.78 3.15
CA ARG A 449 -52.15 -6.17 4.50
C ARG A 449 -51.21 -6.85 5.49
N LYS A 450 -50.87 -8.12 5.28
CA LYS A 450 -49.98 -8.87 6.16
C LYS A 450 -48.52 -8.71 5.81
N SER A 451 -48.17 -8.27 4.59
CA SER A 451 -46.83 -8.00 4.11
C SER A 451 -46.31 -6.61 4.47
N THR A 452 -47.08 -5.83 5.22
CA THR A 452 -46.73 -4.51 5.76
C THR A 452 -46.57 -4.59 7.27
#